data_a4c5cc0d08ab890c896f3d3ff86962d2
#
_entry.id   a4c5cc0d08ab890c896f3d3ff86962d2
#
_cell.length_a   1.000
_cell.length_b   1.000
_cell.length_c   1.000
_cell.angle_alpha   90.00
_cell.angle_beta   90.00
_cell.angle_gamma   90.00
#
_symmetry.space_group_name_H-M   'P 1'
#
loop_
_entity.id
_entity.type
_entity.pdbx_description
1 polymer ?
#
loop_
_entity_poly.entity_id
_entity_poly.type
_entity_poly.pdbx_seq_one_letter_code
_entity_poly.pdbx_strand_id
1 'polypeptide(L)'
;MVRNEEMKQSLHIIRQAYQKVQEFKGEAAEVFHADTPAYYLPVKEDVYTKMEALIYHFKIVMGETDIPSGEVYHSVEGGNGELGFYLISDGGRSPYRLHFRRPCFIYYQAYSELVKGSMLSDAIVTLSSLNLIAGEMDG
;
A
#
# COMPACT_ATOMS: atom_id res chain seq x y z
N MET A 1 13.49 -23.01 -0.93
CA MET A 1 12.91 -23.24 0.41
C MET A 1 12.10 -22.05 0.92
N VAL A 2 12.64 -20.83 0.96
CA VAL A 2 11.94 -19.62 1.47
C VAL A 2 10.59 -19.36 0.76
N ARG A 3 10.54 -19.36 -0.56
CA ARG A 3 9.30 -19.16 -1.35
C ARG A 3 8.19 -20.18 -1.05
N ASN A 4 8.56 -21.42 -0.73
CA ASN A 4 7.58 -22.43 -0.36
C ASN A 4 6.96 -22.15 1.02
N GLU A 5 7.74 -21.58 1.94
CA GLU A 5 7.24 -21.20 3.24
C GLU A 5 6.35 -19.93 3.15
N GLU A 6 6.74 -18.96 2.32
CA GLU A 6 5.91 -17.78 2.01
C GLU A 6 4.53 -18.16 1.45
N MET A 7 4.45 -19.16 0.55
CA MET A 7 3.17 -19.67 0.05
C MET A 7 2.28 -20.23 1.17
N LYS A 8 2.86 -20.95 2.14
CA LYS A 8 2.09 -21.47 3.28
C LYS A 8 1.55 -20.34 4.15
N GLN A 9 2.37 -19.32 4.42
CA GLN A 9 1.94 -18.15 5.18
C GLN A 9 0.85 -17.36 4.45
N SER A 10 0.96 -17.20 3.14
CA SER A 10 -0.09 -16.57 2.33
C SER A 10 -1.42 -17.32 2.41
N LEU A 11 -1.40 -18.65 2.36
CA LEU A 11 -2.61 -19.46 2.55
C LEU A 11 -3.21 -19.29 3.94
N HIS A 12 -2.37 -19.14 4.97
CA HIS A 12 -2.82 -18.89 6.33
C HIS A 12 -3.52 -17.51 6.44
N ILE A 13 -2.94 -16.47 5.84
CA ILE A 13 -3.52 -15.12 5.80
C ILE A 13 -4.86 -15.14 5.06
N ILE A 14 -4.95 -15.82 3.91
CA ILE A 14 -6.21 -15.96 3.15
C ILE A 14 -7.30 -16.61 4.00
N ARG A 15 -6.98 -17.66 4.75
CA ARG A 15 -7.96 -18.32 5.64
C ARG A 15 -8.46 -17.39 6.73
N GLN A 16 -7.56 -16.64 7.36
CA GLN A 16 -7.93 -15.66 8.40
C GLN A 16 -8.80 -14.54 7.82
N ALA A 17 -8.43 -14.00 6.66
CA ALA A 17 -9.21 -12.97 5.98
C ALA A 17 -10.60 -13.47 5.61
N TYR A 18 -10.70 -14.71 5.08
CA TYR A 18 -11.98 -15.32 4.75
C TYR A 18 -12.89 -15.49 5.98
N GLN A 19 -12.33 -15.94 7.10
CA GLN A 19 -13.09 -16.06 8.35
C GLN A 19 -13.63 -14.71 8.82
N LYS A 20 -12.79 -13.67 8.83
CA LYS A 20 -13.21 -12.31 9.19
C LYS A 20 -14.31 -11.78 8.27
N VAL A 21 -14.18 -11.98 6.96
CA VAL A 21 -15.24 -11.55 6.00
C VAL A 21 -16.56 -12.29 6.26
N GLN A 22 -16.51 -13.56 6.70
CA GLN A 22 -17.73 -14.30 7.05
C GLN A 22 -18.39 -13.77 8.33
N GLU A 23 -17.62 -13.27 9.28
CA GLU A 23 -18.14 -12.63 10.50
C GLU A 23 -18.86 -11.31 10.20
N PHE A 24 -18.42 -10.57 9.17
CA PHE A 24 -19.05 -9.32 8.73
C PHE A 24 -20.26 -9.48 7.80
N LYS A 25 -20.79 -10.70 7.62
CA LYS A 25 -21.98 -10.94 6.79
C LYS A 25 -23.22 -10.26 7.39
N GLY A 26 -23.60 -9.14 6.81
CA GLY A 26 -24.79 -8.35 7.18
C GLY A 26 -24.53 -6.88 7.47
N GLU A 27 -23.31 -6.50 7.80
CA GLU A 27 -22.90 -5.10 8.06
C GLU A 27 -22.05 -4.50 6.92
N ALA A 28 -22.00 -5.19 5.79
CA ALA A 28 -20.95 -5.04 4.79
C ALA A 28 -20.93 -3.70 4.03
N ALA A 29 -21.98 -2.92 4.05
CA ALA A 29 -22.02 -1.66 3.28
C ALA A 29 -21.34 -0.48 4.00
N GLU A 30 -21.24 -0.53 5.32
CA GLU A 30 -20.74 0.58 6.14
C GLU A 30 -19.25 0.44 6.53
N VAL A 31 -18.64 -0.74 6.31
CA VAL A 31 -17.30 -1.07 6.80
C VAL A 31 -16.17 -0.73 5.80
N PHE A 32 -16.49 -0.29 4.58
CA PHE A 32 -15.50 -0.10 3.51
C PHE A 32 -14.77 1.25 3.52
N HIS A 33 -15.14 2.16 4.40
CA HIS A 33 -14.52 3.48 4.50
C HIS A 33 -14.35 3.91 5.96
N ALA A 34 -13.46 4.85 6.20
CA ALA A 34 -13.29 5.45 7.52
C ALA A 34 -14.53 6.27 7.89
N ASP A 35 -14.94 6.23 9.17
CA ASP A 35 -16.10 7.00 9.68
C ASP A 35 -15.89 8.52 9.70
N THR A 36 -14.82 9.00 9.08
CA THR A 36 -14.46 10.42 9.07
C THR A 36 -14.76 11.01 7.71
N PRO A 37 -15.87 11.76 7.56
CA PRO A 37 -16.32 12.33 6.28
C PRO A 37 -15.29 13.23 5.57
N ALA A 38 -14.32 13.73 6.30
CA ALA A 38 -13.25 14.58 5.76
C ALA A 38 -12.27 13.83 4.83
N TYR A 39 -12.24 12.48 4.84
CA TYR A 39 -11.24 11.69 4.13
C TYR A 39 -11.79 10.73 3.08
N TYR A 40 -13.11 10.66 2.92
CA TYR A 40 -13.71 9.86 1.86
C TYR A 40 -14.75 10.65 1.07
N LEU A 41 -14.89 10.31 -0.20
CA LEU A 41 -15.88 10.96 -1.07
C LEU A 41 -17.30 10.57 -0.62
N PRO A 42 -18.19 11.53 -0.35
CA PRO A 42 -19.57 11.23 -0.01
C PRO A 42 -20.31 10.57 -1.17
N VAL A 43 -21.40 9.88 -0.84
CA VAL A 43 -22.26 9.25 -1.84
C VAL A 43 -22.79 10.32 -2.80
N LYS A 44 -22.80 10.03 -4.09
CA LYS A 44 -23.17 10.99 -5.15
C LYS A 44 -24.54 11.63 -4.93
N GLU A 45 -25.52 10.87 -4.48
CA GLU A 45 -26.86 11.37 -4.20
C GLU A 45 -26.88 12.39 -3.05
N ASP A 46 -26.07 12.18 -2.02
CA ASP A 46 -25.92 13.10 -0.90
C ASP A 46 -25.26 14.42 -1.32
N VAL A 47 -24.30 14.36 -2.25
CA VAL A 47 -23.65 15.57 -2.80
C VAL A 47 -24.66 16.51 -3.48
N TYR A 48 -25.70 15.98 -4.09
CA TYR A 48 -26.75 16.79 -4.74
C TYR A 48 -27.84 17.29 -3.78
N THR A 49 -27.99 16.67 -2.62
CA THR A 49 -29.12 16.93 -1.71
C THR A 49 -28.71 17.51 -0.37
N LYS A 50 -27.45 17.32 0.07
CA LYS A 50 -26.95 17.75 1.37
C LYS A 50 -25.79 18.74 1.21
N MET A 51 -25.90 19.89 1.84
CA MET A 51 -24.88 20.95 1.78
C MET A 51 -23.53 20.47 2.35
N GLU A 52 -23.56 19.76 3.45
CA GLU A 52 -22.33 19.23 4.10
C GLU A 52 -21.58 18.27 3.19
N ALA A 53 -22.30 17.37 2.52
CA ALA A 53 -21.72 16.42 1.59
C ALA A 53 -21.11 17.13 0.36
N LEU A 54 -21.74 18.18 -0.14
CA LEU A 54 -21.20 19.01 -1.20
C LEU A 54 -19.89 19.70 -0.78
N ILE A 55 -19.85 20.25 0.42
CA ILE A 55 -18.66 20.91 0.97
C ILE A 55 -17.52 19.92 1.13
N TYR A 56 -17.75 18.74 1.71
CA TYR A 56 -16.73 17.69 1.85
C TYR A 56 -16.23 17.21 0.49
N HIS A 57 -17.13 16.97 -0.45
CA HIS A 57 -16.77 16.60 -1.80
C HIS A 57 -15.84 17.65 -2.46
N PHE A 58 -16.20 18.93 -2.34
CA PHE A 58 -15.42 20.02 -2.89
C PHE A 58 -14.03 20.09 -2.25
N LYS A 59 -13.94 20.05 -0.92
CA LYS A 59 -12.67 20.09 -0.20
C LYS A 59 -11.74 18.95 -0.59
N ILE A 60 -12.26 17.73 -0.69
CA ILE A 60 -11.45 16.55 -1.07
C ILE A 60 -10.96 16.67 -2.51
N VAL A 61 -11.84 17.03 -3.45
CA VAL A 61 -11.47 17.14 -4.88
C VAL A 61 -10.48 18.27 -5.12
N MET A 62 -10.63 19.39 -4.41
CA MET A 62 -9.73 20.55 -4.53
C MET A 62 -8.44 20.41 -3.71
N GLY A 63 -8.29 19.33 -2.96
CA GLY A 63 -7.12 19.12 -2.09
C GLY A 63 -7.04 20.09 -0.92
N GLU A 64 -8.19 20.54 -0.42
CA GLU A 64 -8.29 21.42 0.75
C GLU A 64 -8.52 20.65 2.06
N THR A 65 -8.01 19.44 2.13
CA THR A 65 -8.04 18.64 3.36
C THR A 65 -7.00 19.20 4.33
N ASP A 66 -7.42 19.54 5.53
CA ASP A 66 -6.51 20.04 6.59
C ASP A 66 -5.61 18.87 7.06
N ILE A 67 -4.41 18.82 6.53
CA ILE A 67 -3.39 17.86 6.97
C ILE A 67 -2.52 18.54 8.01
N PRO A 68 -2.44 18.01 9.24
CA PRO A 68 -1.62 18.62 10.28
C PRO A 68 -0.14 18.56 9.89
N SER A 69 0.63 19.55 10.33
CA SER A 69 2.09 19.49 10.24
C SER A 69 2.62 18.36 11.13
N GLY A 70 3.55 17.59 10.62
CA GLY A 70 4.12 16.47 11.37
C GLY A 70 4.90 15.52 10.50
N GLU A 71 5.42 14.49 11.13
CA GLU A 71 6.23 13.45 10.53
C GLU A 71 5.63 12.10 10.89
N VAL A 72 5.52 11.22 9.89
CA VAL A 72 5.01 9.86 10.09
C VAL A 72 5.77 8.86 9.21
N TYR A 73 6.07 7.72 9.79
CA TYR A 73 6.45 6.51 9.07
C TYR A 73 5.39 5.45 9.31
N HIS A 74 4.88 4.89 8.23
CA HIS A 74 3.96 3.76 8.28
C HIS A 74 4.35 2.72 7.25
N SER A 75 4.32 1.46 7.64
CA SER A 75 4.63 0.34 6.75
C SER A 75 3.45 -0.61 6.65
N VAL A 76 3.31 -1.21 5.49
CA VAL A 76 2.31 -2.24 5.20
C VAL A 76 2.99 -3.44 4.57
N GLU A 77 2.42 -4.63 4.76
CA GLU A 77 2.89 -5.84 4.10
C GLU A 77 2.49 -5.80 2.63
N GLY A 78 3.48 -5.74 1.76
CA GLY A 78 3.30 -5.87 0.31
C GLY A 78 3.54 -7.30 -0.15
N GLY A 79 3.22 -7.60 -1.41
CA GLY A 79 3.44 -8.92 -2.01
C GLY A 79 4.91 -9.37 -2.04
N ASN A 80 5.85 -8.44 -2.04
CA ASN A 80 7.29 -8.68 -2.05
C ASN A 80 7.98 -8.35 -0.73
N GLY A 81 7.23 -7.95 0.29
CA GLY A 81 7.74 -7.61 1.62
C GLY A 81 7.21 -6.28 2.12
N GLU A 82 7.91 -5.69 3.07
CA GLU A 82 7.50 -4.43 3.72
C GLU A 82 7.61 -3.25 2.76
N LEU A 83 6.47 -2.62 2.46
CA LEU A 83 6.37 -1.34 1.76
C LEU A 83 6.18 -0.22 2.78
N GLY A 84 7.15 0.66 2.92
CA GLY A 84 7.13 1.75 3.89
C GLY A 84 6.92 3.12 3.25
N PHE A 85 6.17 3.97 3.93
CA PHE A 85 5.91 5.35 3.54
C PHE A 85 6.41 6.28 4.65
N TYR A 86 7.40 7.08 4.33
CA TYR A 86 7.88 8.14 5.20
C TYR A 86 7.42 9.48 4.65
N LEU A 87 6.68 10.23 5.44
CA LEU A 87 6.04 11.46 5.03
C LEU A 87 6.29 12.56 6.05
N ILE A 88 6.69 13.73 5.57
CA ILE A 88 6.76 14.98 6.35
C ILE A 88 5.75 15.95 5.75
N SER A 89 4.85 16.44 6.59
CA SER A 89 3.88 17.49 6.26
C SER A 89 4.24 18.79 6.97
N ASP A 90 4.16 19.88 6.24
CA ASP A 90 4.26 21.26 6.78
C ASP A 90 2.87 21.90 7.00
N GLY A 91 1.79 21.13 6.77
CA GLY A 91 0.42 21.63 6.79
C GLY A 91 -0.07 22.16 5.45
N GLY A 92 0.75 22.07 4.40
CA GLY A 92 0.39 22.47 3.04
C GLY A 92 -0.39 21.38 2.29
N ARG A 93 -0.78 21.69 1.05
CA ARG A 93 -1.49 20.76 0.16
C ARG A 93 -0.63 19.60 -0.35
N SER A 94 0.66 19.78 -0.37
CA SER A 94 1.65 18.80 -0.79
C SER A 94 2.56 18.44 0.35
N PRO A 95 3.00 17.18 0.46
CA PRO A 95 3.97 16.82 1.48
C PRO A 95 5.29 17.58 1.25
N TYR A 96 5.90 18.08 2.33
CA TYR A 96 7.23 18.67 2.28
C TYR A 96 8.27 17.64 1.82
N ARG A 97 8.13 16.40 2.29
CA ARG A 97 8.98 15.26 1.89
C ARG A 97 8.18 13.97 1.90
N LEU A 98 8.39 13.16 0.85
CA LEU A 98 7.86 11.82 0.75
C LEU A 98 9.00 10.86 0.36
N HIS A 99 9.12 9.75 1.07
CA HIS A 99 10.08 8.69 0.75
C HIS A 99 9.40 7.33 0.84
N PHE A 100 9.62 6.51 -0.19
CA PHE A 100 9.11 5.14 -0.25
C PHE A 100 10.22 4.15 0.10
N ARG A 101 10.01 3.32 1.12
CA ARG A 101 10.84 2.15 1.36
C ARG A 101 10.32 1.00 0.51
N ARG A 102 11.13 0.59 -0.45
CA ARG A 102 10.74 -0.37 -1.48
C ARG A 102 11.39 -1.72 -1.24
N PRO A 103 10.63 -2.83 -1.13
CA PRO A 103 11.18 -4.14 -0.83
C PRO A 103 12.10 -4.68 -1.95
N CYS A 104 11.75 -4.48 -3.22
CA CYS A 104 12.54 -4.99 -4.34
C CYS A 104 13.95 -4.39 -4.41
N PHE A 105 14.12 -3.14 -4.03
CA PHE A 105 15.43 -2.49 -3.97
C PHE A 105 16.36 -3.19 -2.96
N ILE A 106 15.82 -3.63 -1.84
CA ILE A 106 16.57 -4.37 -0.82
C ILE A 106 16.94 -5.77 -1.32
N TYR A 107 15.99 -6.49 -1.93
CA TYR A 107 16.22 -7.83 -2.44
C TYR A 107 17.21 -7.88 -3.60
N TYR A 108 17.24 -6.84 -4.42
CA TYR A 108 18.19 -6.74 -5.52
C TYR A 108 19.65 -6.82 -5.06
N GLN A 109 19.96 -6.39 -3.86
CA GLN A 109 21.33 -6.48 -3.31
C GLN A 109 21.82 -7.93 -3.18
N ALA A 110 20.92 -8.89 -2.97
CA ALA A 110 21.27 -10.30 -2.92
C ALA A 110 21.54 -10.91 -4.31
N TYR A 111 21.09 -10.27 -5.38
CA TYR A 111 21.19 -10.80 -6.74
C TYR A 111 22.64 -11.09 -7.16
N SER A 112 23.54 -10.16 -6.90
CA SER A 112 24.95 -10.30 -7.27
C SER A 112 25.62 -11.51 -6.61
N GLU A 113 25.23 -11.85 -5.38
CA GLU A 113 25.75 -13.02 -4.67
C GLU A 113 25.16 -14.33 -5.20
N LEU A 114 23.86 -14.32 -5.55
CA LEU A 114 23.15 -15.49 -6.04
C LEU A 114 23.57 -15.91 -7.45
N VAL A 115 24.07 -14.98 -8.27
CA VAL A 115 24.49 -15.24 -9.66
C VAL A 115 25.96 -15.68 -9.75
N LYS A 116 26.75 -15.48 -8.71
CA LYS A 116 28.18 -15.86 -8.73
C LYS A 116 28.36 -17.35 -8.99
N GLY A 117 29.15 -17.66 -10.02
CA GLY A 117 29.47 -19.04 -10.39
C GLY A 117 28.39 -19.77 -11.17
N SER A 118 27.29 -19.12 -11.52
CA SER A 118 26.20 -19.66 -12.34
C SER A 118 26.44 -19.38 -13.83
N MET A 119 25.64 -20.03 -14.69
CA MET A 119 25.61 -19.74 -16.14
C MET A 119 24.84 -18.44 -16.40
N LEU A 120 25.07 -17.81 -17.55
CA LEU A 120 24.35 -16.60 -17.95
C LEU A 120 22.82 -16.82 -18.02
N SER A 121 22.37 -17.99 -18.42
CA SER A 121 20.96 -18.39 -18.40
C SER A 121 20.36 -18.39 -17.00
N ASP A 122 21.15 -18.77 -16.00
CA ASP A 122 20.69 -18.84 -14.62
C ASP A 122 20.50 -17.45 -14.00
N ALA A 123 21.19 -16.45 -14.54
CA ALA A 123 21.03 -15.06 -14.11
C ALA A 123 19.58 -14.59 -14.31
N ILE A 124 18.96 -14.91 -15.45
CA ILE A 124 17.56 -14.55 -15.75
C ILE A 124 16.59 -15.30 -14.81
N VAL A 125 16.84 -16.58 -14.59
CA VAL A 125 16.02 -17.41 -13.70
C VAL A 125 16.14 -16.92 -12.26
N THR A 126 17.32 -16.55 -11.82
CA THR A 126 17.58 -15.99 -10.48
C THR A 126 16.82 -14.66 -10.30
N LEU A 127 16.89 -13.76 -11.30
CA LEU A 127 16.15 -12.49 -11.29
C LEU A 127 14.64 -12.73 -11.16
N SER A 128 14.10 -13.65 -11.94
CA SER A 128 12.68 -14.02 -11.89
C SER A 128 12.29 -14.65 -10.55
N SER A 129 13.18 -15.45 -9.94
CA SER A 129 12.90 -16.10 -8.65
C SER A 129 12.84 -15.12 -7.50
N LEU A 130 13.55 -13.99 -7.58
CA LEU A 130 13.48 -12.89 -6.61
C LEU A 130 12.20 -12.05 -6.77
N ASN A 131 11.46 -12.24 -7.87
CA ASN A 131 10.24 -11.48 -8.19
C ASN A 131 10.47 -9.95 -8.17
N LEU A 132 11.57 -9.51 -8.77
CA LEU A 132 11.93 -8.09 -8.82
C LEU A 132 11.05 -7.32 -9.80
N ILE A 133 10.53 -6.20 -9.36
CA ILE A 133 9.76 -5.26 -10.19
C ILE A 133 10.66 -4.06 -10.50
N ALA A 134 10.97 -3.86 -11.78
CA ALA A 134 11.90 -2.82 -12.22
C ALA A 134 11.46 -1.40 -11.81
N GLY A 135 10.17 -1.11 -11.83
CA GLY A 135 9.62 0.16 -11.39
C GLY A 135 9.82 0.48 -9.91
N GLU A 136 9.92 -0.54 -9.07
CA GLU A 136 10.26 -0.34 -7.65
C GLU A 136 11.75 -0.01 -7.45
N MET A 137 12.61 -0.31 -8.40
CA MET A 137 14.05 -0.03 -8.29
C MET A 137 14.43 1.36 -8.78
N ASP A 138 13.60 1.94 -9.64
CA ASP A 138 13.87 3.19 -10.38
C ASP A 138 13.27 4.44 -9.71
N GLY A 139 12.82 4.43 -8.51
CA GLY A 139 12.18 5.57 -7.87
C GLY A 139 13.00 6.30 -6.82
#